data_a0731ea058fd9937e915e306fe3f73e7
#
_entry.id   a0731ea058fd9937e915e306fe3f73e7
#
_cell.length_a   1.000
_cell.length_b   1.000
_cell.length_c   1.000
_cell.angle_alpha   90.00
_cell.angle_beta   90.00
_cell.angle_gamma   90.00
#
_symmetry.space_group_name_H-M   'P 1'
#
loop_
_entity.id
_entity.type
_entity.pdbx_description
1 polymer ?
#
loop_
_entity_poly.entity_id
_entity_poly.type
_entity_poly.pdbx_seq_one_letter_code
_entity_poly.pdbx_strand_id
1 'polypeptide(L)'
;MKSIHLFAFLKVLIQKALFSRYYFKYNYQQSCLFILFISPVALGDFLYLKTLLIALKKQYAHIEIDIWLDDIRCNSDSWRLSRSKILQQWMDTEGAFKLTYGCTDSKLAMQSHVEQAKQRKYDIIFCHSVSKSRQYSQIARSINDKAFIVSSIPKSASFGWLNKIFFRHSDHTFILDESNLPKSHHITDRYNMIFSEVLGLTLTSEQLMPTLKTPDAIEPITQSWLNSKFSDPEKQGKLIFLNHLSTNEKKDWKLSQLFSLIEKISAIDSNQRFIINVTQENFDSVSIETEKFTARTNTQTAVFTVNEHFFELPSLIAHSDFVITVDTAILHFAFAAQRPLLAMMREKKPYWAPPESEVSHVMYATEGRGHIEDISVDRVFQQYKKMNSLG
;
A
#
# COMPACT_ATOMS: atom_id res chain seq x y z
N MET A 1 -42.12 -18.03 -21.03
CA MET A 1 -40.83 -17.29 -21.07
C MET A 1 -40.41 -16.63 -19.76
N LYS A 2 -41.29 -16.13 -18.89
CA LYS A 2 -40.93 -15.52 -17.58
C LYS A 2 -40.37 -16.51 -16.53
N SER A 3 -40.75 -17.78 -16.57
CA SER A 3 -40.33 -18.78 -15.57
C SER A 3 -38.86 -19.26 -15.75
N ILE A 4 -38.35 -19.28 -16.98
CA ILE A 4 -36.98 -19.73 -17.27
C ILE A 4 -35.95 -18.70 -16.80
N HIS A 5 -36.27 -17.41 -16.89
CA HIS A 5 -35.39 -16.33 -16.38
C HIS A 5 -35.37 -16.30 -14.85
N LEU A 6 -36.48 -16.61 -14.20
CA LEU A 6 -36.55 -16.68 -12.73
C LEU A 6 -35.72 -17.87 -12.19
N PHE A 7 -35.79 -19.01 -12.86
CA PHE A 7 -34.99 -20.21 -12.48
C PHE A 7 -33.48 -20.00 -12.69
N ALA A 8 -33.09 -19.35 -13.79
CA ALA A 8 -31.68 -19.00 -14.04
C ALA A 8 -31.18 -17.96 -13.01
N PHE A 9 -32.02 -16.99 -12.66
CA PHE A 9 -31.71 -15.97 -11.64
C PHE A 9 -31.63 -16.57 -10.23
N LEU A 10 -32.58 -17.46 -9.85
CA LEU A 10 -32.52 -18.21 -8.61
C LEU A 10 -31.30 -19.16 -8.53
N LYS A 11 -30.94 -19.81 -9.64
CA LYS A 11 -29.76 -20.68 -9.69
C LYS A 11 -28.47 -19.89 -9.49
N VAL A 12 -28.36 -18.68 -10.04
CA VAL A 12 -27.23 -17.76 -9.81
C VAL A 12 -27.23 -17.21 -8.39
N LEU A 13 -28.39 -16.87 -7.82
CA LEU A 13 -28.52 -16.44 -6.42
C LEU A 13 -28.21 -17.58 -5.43
N ILE A 14 -28.68 -18.79 -5.73
CA ILE A 14 -28.40 -19.98 -4.92
C ILE A 14 -26.92 -20.36 -5.05
N GLN A 15 -26.32 -20.27 -6.25
CA GLN A 15 -24.89 -20.47 -6.42
C GLN A 15 -24.07 -19.39 -5.70
N LYS A 16 -24.48 -18.12 -5.73
CA LYS A 16 -23.86 -17.04 -4.93
C LYS A 16 -23.95 -17.26 -3.43
N ALA A 17 -25.14 -17.60 -2.92
CA ALA A 17 -25.38 -17.84 -1.50
C ALA A 17 -24.74 -19.16 -1.03
N LEU A 18 -24.72 -20.18 -1.87
CA LEU A 18 -24.10 -21.48 -1.58
C LEU A 18 -22.58 -21.38 -1.69
N PHE A 19 -22.03 -20.60 -2.63
CA PHE A 19 -20.59 -20.44 -2.77
C PHE A 19 -19.99 -19.68 -1.60
N SER A 20 -20.57 -18.53 -1.17
CA SER A 20 -20.02 -17.75 -0.06
C SER A 20 -20.20 -18.38 1.32
N ARG A 21 -21.31 -19.10 1.57
CA ARG A 21 -21.59 -19.73 2.87
C ARG A 21 -21.37 -21.22 2.95
N TYR A 22 -21.63 -21.95 1.86
CA TYR A 22 -21.62 -23.41 1.85
C TYR A 22 -20.26 -23.97 1.38
N TYR A 23 -19.66 -23.37 0.36
CA TYR A 23 -18.37 -23.81 -0.13
C TYR A 23 -17.29 -23.58 0.91
N PHE A 24 -17.25 -22.42 1.55
CA PHE A 24 -16.29 -22.12 2.63
C PHE A 24 -16.60 -22.82 3.96
N LYS A 25 -17.85 -23.18 4.27
CA LYS A 25 -18.23 -23.74 5.58
C LYS A 25 -18.30 -25.26 5.64
N TYR A 26 -18.58 -25.95 4.55
CA TYR A 26 -18.88 -27.38 4.55
C TYR A 26 -17.99 -28.30 3.70
N ASN A 27 -17.32 -27.80 2.66
CA ASN A 27 -16.44 -28.64 1.84
C ASN A 27 -14.97 -28.66 2.27
N TYR A 28 -14.62 -27.94 3.35
CA TYR A 28 -13.24 -27.64 3.68
C TYR A 28 -12.64 -28.39 4.87
N GLN A 29 -13.29 -29.40 5.38
CA GLN A 29 -12.66 -30.21 6.45
C GLN A 29 -11.57 -31.17 5.95
N GLN A 30 -11.33 -31.31 4.63
CA GLN A 30 -10.45 -32.36 4.10
C GLN A 30 -9.47 -31.97 2.97
N SER A 31 -9.50 -30.77 2.39
CA SER A 31 -8.56 -30.41 1.30
C SER A 31 -8.02 -28.97 1.44
N CYS A 32 -6.76 -28.76 1.08
CA CYS A 32 -6.15 -27.45 0.98
C CYS A 32 -6.78 -26.66 -0.19
N LEU A 33 -7.12 -25.39 0.02
CA LEU A 33 -7.66 -24.48 -0.99
C LEU A 33 -6.55 -23.59 -1.54
N PHE A 34 -6.34 -23.62 -2.83
CA PHE A 34 -5.35 -22.81 -3.52
C PHE A 34 -5.97 -21.56 -4.12
N ILE A 35 -5.54 -20.40 -3.68
CA ILE A 35 -6.01 -19.10 -4.15
C ILE A 35 -4.86 -18.35 -4.82
N LEU A 36 -5.09 -17.84 -6.04
CA LEU A 36 -4.23 -16.87 -6.67
C LEU A 36 -4.87 -15.48 -6.63
N PHE A 37 -4.13 -14.49 -6.15
CA PHE A 37 -4.55 -13.11 -6.16
C PHE A 37 -3.73 -12.31 -7.19
N ILE A 38 -4.39 -11.80 -8.23
CA ILE A 38 -3.75 -11.02 -9.30
C ILE A 38 -4.15 -9.55 -9.15
N SER A 39 -3.19 -8.67 -8.86
CA SER A 39 -3.45 -7.23 -8.73
C SER A 39 -2.18 -6.41 -8.93
N PRO A 40 -2.17 -5.43 -9.85
CA PRO A 40 -1.08 -4.48 -9.98
C PRO A 40 -1.24 -3.40 -8.91
N VAL A 41 -0.50 -3.50 -7.83
CA VAL A 41 -0.58 -2.58 -6.69
C VAL A 41 0.69 -1.75 -6.54
N ALA A 42 0.53 -0.54 -5.98
CA ALA A 42 1.64 0.23 -5.46
C ALA A 42 2.02 -0.25 -4.05
N LEU A 43 3.15 0.24 -3.50
CA LEU A 43 3.64 -0.18 -2.19
C LEU A 43 2.64 0.11 -1.06
N GLY A 44 2.04 1.32 -1.07
CA GLY A 44 1.00 1.67 -0.10
C GLY A 44 -0.26 0.80 -0.23
N ASP A 45 -0.70 0.54 -1.47
CA ASP A 45 -1.86 -0.32 -1.74
C ASP A 45 -1.62 -1.74 -1.23
N PHE A 46 -0.39 -2.27 -1.43
CA PHE A 46 -0.02 -3.60 -1.00
C PHE A 46 -0.05 -3.73 0.53
N LEU A 47 0.36 -2.71 1.26
CA LEU A 47 0.32 -2.72 2.73
C LEU A 47 -1.07 -3.07 3.26
N TYR A 48 -2.10 -2.45 2.71
CA TYR A 48 -3.48 -2.68 3.12
C TYR A 48 -4.04 -4.01 2.59
N LEU A 49 -3.74 -4.33 1.33
CA LEU A 49 -4.18 -5.59 0.73
C LEU A 49 -3.61 -6.80 1.46
N LYS A 50 -2.31 -6.79 1.79
CA LYS A 50 -1.69 -7.90 2.50
C LYS A 50 -2.32 -8.14 3.88
N THR A 51 -2.74 -7.09 4.57
CA THR A 51 -3.40 -7.20 5.87
C THR A 51 -4.66 -8.08 5.78
N LEU A 52 -5.48 -7.85 4.76
CA LEU A 52 -6.67 -8.67 4.50
C LEU A 52 -6.32 -10.10 4.08
N LEU A 53 -5.32 -10.28 3.23
CA LEU A 53 -4.90 -11.63 2.78
C LEU A 53 -4.33 -12.45 3.95
N ILE A 54 -3.57 -11.82 4.84
CA ILE A 54 -3.06 -12.47 6.06
C ILE A 54 -4.21 -12.82 7.02
N ALA A 55 -5.17 -11.92 7.19
CA ALA A 55 -6.34 -12.18 8.01
C ALA A 55 -7.19 -13.34 7.46
N LEU A 56 -7.37 -13.40 6.13
CA LEU A 56 -8.01 -14.53 5.45
C LEU A 56 -7.31 -15.85 5.78
N LYS A 57 -5.98 -15.89 5.66
CA LYS A 57 -5.20 -17.08 5.96
C LYS A 57 -5.25 -17.47 7.44
N LYS A 58 -5.28 -16.50 8.36
CA LYS A 58 -5.44 -16.76 9.81
C LYS A 58 -6.82 -17.33 10.14
N GLN A 59 -7.85 -16.84 9.48
CA GLN A 59 -9.22 -17.31 9.69
C GLN A 59 -9.46 -18.68 9.09
N TYR A 60 -8.77 -19.02 8.00
CA TYR A 60 -8.90 -20.26 7.24
C TYR A 60 -7.53 -20.90 7.02
N ALA A 61 -7.05 -21.64 8.03
CA ALA A 61 -5.69 -22.19 8.06
C ALA A 61 -5.37 -23.18 6.90
N HIS A 62 -6.40 -23.76 6.27
CA HIS A 62 -6.27 -24.66 5.12
C HIS A 62 -6.12 -23.92 3.76
N ILE A 63 -6.11 -22.58 3.77
CA ILE A 63 -5.96 -21.79 2.54
C ILE A 63 -4.48 -21.53 2.28
N GLU A 64 -4.03 -21.85 1.09
CA GLU A 64 -2.76 -21.38 0.53
C GLU A 64 -3.03 -20.22 -0.44
N ILE A 65 -2.29 -19.12 -0.26
CA ILE A 65 -2.42 -17.92 -1.08
C ILE A 65 -1.11 -17.70 -1.83
N ASP A 66 -1.24 -17.59 -3.15
CA ASP A 66 -0.18 -17.16 -4.05
C ASP A 66 -0.56 -15.78 -4.62
N ILE A 67 0.44 -14.94 -4.91
CA ILE A 67 0.23 -13.55 -5.32
C ILE A 67 0.95 -13.24 -6.64
N TRP A 68 0.24 -12.51 -7.50
CA TRP A 68 0.81 -11.90 -8.70
C TRP A 68 0.54 -10.38 -8.64
N LEU A 69 1.55 -9.61 -8.26
CA LEU A 69 1.45 -8.16 -8.07
C LEU A 69 2.00 -7.31 -9.22
N ASP A 70 2.51 -7.95 -10.25
CA ASP A 70 3.01 -7.24 -11.42
C ASP A 70 1.89 -6.94 -12.42
N ASP A 71 2.09 -5.95 -13.27
CA ASP A 71 1.10 -5.63 -14.29
C ASP A 71 1.39 -6.33 -15.62
N ILE A 72 0.36 -6.38 -16.48
CA ILE A 72 0.39 -7.08 -17.77
C ILE A 72 1.13 -6.31 -18.88
N ARG A 73 1.77 -5.17 -18.59
CA ARG A 73 2.48 -4.40 -19.61
C ARG A 73 3.66 -5.14 -20.19
N CYS A 74 4.25 -6.05 -19.42
CA CYS A 74 5.34 -6.93 -19.86
C CYS A 74 6.47 -6.15 -20.50
N ASN A 75 6.92 -5.07 -19.86
CA ASN A 75 8.01 -4.24 -20.32
C ASN A 75 9.12 -4.12 -19.25
N SER A 76 10.28 -3.66 -19.68
CA SER A 76 11.47 -3.53 -18.85
C SER A 76 11.68 -2.11 -18.30
N ASP A 77 10.63 -1.29 -18.19
CA ASP A 77 10.73 0.03 -17.57
C ASP A 77 11.35 -0.08 -16.16
N SER A 78 12.44 0.63 -15.93
CA SER A 78 13.24 0.51 -14.70
C SER A 78 12.44 0.75 -13.43
N TRP A 79 11.58 1.79 -13.41
CA TRP A 79 10.72 2.10 -12.27
C TRP A 79 9.74 0.97 -11.93
N ARG A 80 9.25 0.27 -12.96
CA ARG A 80 8.31 -0.84 -12.80
C ARG A 80 9.01 -2.08 -12.25
N LEU A 81 10.18 -2.42 -12.81
CA LEU A 81 10.98 -3.54 -12.34
C LEU A 81 11.49 -3.30 -10.91
N SER A 82 11.91 -2.07 -10.59
CA SER A 82 12.32 -1.70 -9.24
C SER A 82 11.17 -1.90 -8.25
N ARG A 83 9.96 -1.42 -8.56
CA ARG A 83 8.78 -1.63 -7.72
C ARG A 83 8.46 -3.12 -7.56
N SER A 84 8.51 -3.89 -8.64
CA SER A 84 8.25 -5.34 -8.60
C SER A 84 9.27 -6.06 -7.71
N LYS A 85 10.55 -5.69 -7.79
CA LYS A 85 11.60 -6.22 -6.91
C LYS A 85 11.34 -5.91 -5.43
N ILE A 86 10.93 -4.68 -5.12
CA ILE A 86 10.59 -4.27 -3.75
C ILE A 86 9.39 -5.09 -3.23
N LEU A 87 8.34 -5.24 -4.02
CA LEU A 87 7.17 -6.04 -3.65
C LEU A 87 7.56 -7.51 -3.43
N GLN A 88 8.46 -8.05 -4.24
CA GLN A 88 8.98 -9.40 -4.06
C GLN A 88 9.72 -9.56 -2.74
N GLN A 89 10.66 -8.68 -2.43
CA GLN A 89 11.37 -8.66 -1.14
C GLN A 89 10.40 -8.60 0.05
N TRP A 90 9.35 -7.81 -0.10
CA TRP A 90 8.34 -7.67 0.95
C TRP A 90 7.53 -8.95 1.15
N MET A 91 7.06 -9.56 0.06
CA MET A 91 6.30 -10.81 0.13
C MET A 91 7.11 -11.95 0.74
N ASP A 92 8.40 -12.05 0.37
CA ASP A 92 9.32 -13.05 0.92
C ASP A 92 9.51 -12.89 2.44
N THR A 93 9.57 -11.63 2.91
CA THR A 93 9.68 -11.32 4.35
C THR A 93 8.41 -11.66 5.13
N GLU A 94 7.24 -11.44 4.56
CA GLU A 94 5.97 -11.73 5.25
C GLU A 94 5.81 -13.22 5.57
N GLY A 95 6.32 -14.11 4.70
CA GLY A 95 6.21 -15.56 4.86
C GLY A 95 4.77 -16.10 4.85
N ALA A 96 3.80 -15.23 4.56
CA ALA A 96 2.38 -15.60 4.51
C ALA A 96 1.97 -16.18 3.16
N PHE A 97 2.71 -15.87 2.10
CA PHE A 97 2.42 -16.26 0.73
C PHE A 97 3.33 -17.41 0.30
N LYS A 98 2.78 -18.38 -0.43
CA LYS A 98 3.52 -19.59 -0.83
C LYS A 98 4.39 -19.34 -2.06
N LEU A 99 3.78 -18.80 -3.11
CA LEU A 99 4.45 -18.37 -4.33
C LEU A 99 4.11 -16.93 -4.67
N THR A 100 5.06 -16.27 -5.31
CA THR A 100 4.93 -14.91 -5.77
C THR A 100 5.37 -14.82 -7.22
N TYR A 101 4.58 -14.12 -8.03
CA TYR A 101 4.88 -13.90 -9.44
C TYR A 101 5.15 -12.41 -9.64
N GLY A 102 6.36 -12.08 -10.03
CA GLY A 102 6.77 -10.70 -10.21
C GLY A 102 7.90 -10.56 -11.23
N CYS A 103 8.38 -9.33 -11.44
CA CYS A 103 9.44 -8.99 -12.37
C CYS A 103 9.14 -9.44 -13.82
N THR A 104 7.89 -9.29 -14.26
CA THR A 104 7.44 -9.64 -15.61
C THR A 104 7.93 -8.60 -16.61
N ASP A 105 9.14 -8.73 -17.11
CA ASP A 105 9.81 -7.77 -18.01
C ASP A 105 9.43 -7.96 -19.49
N SER A 106 8.88 -9.11 -19.84
CA SER A 106 8.60 -9.49 -21.21
C SER A 106 7.36 -10.38 -21.32
N LYS A 107 6.84 -10.54 -22.54
CA LYS A 107 5.76 -11.50 -22.82
C LYS A 107 6.20 -12.94 -22.54
N LEU A 108 7.47 -13.25 -22.76
CA LEU A 108 8.03 -14.57 -22.48
C LEU A 108 8.04 -14.86 -20.98
N ALA A 109 8.47 -13.89 -20.15
CA ALA A 109 8.42 -13.99 -18.70
C ALA A 109 6.96 -14.19 -18.21
N MET A 110 6.00 -13.44 -18.77
CA MET A 110 4.59 -13.64 -18.44
C MET A 110 4.09 -15.04 -18.81
N GLN A 111 4.45 -15.56 -19.99
CA GLN A 111 4.09 -16.91 -20.39
C GLN A 111 4.70 -17.95 -19.44
N SER A 112 5.96 -17.77 -19.02
CA SER A 112 6.61 -18.63 -18.03
C SER A 112 5.84 -18.65 -16.70
N HIS A 113 5.42 -17.47 -16.20
CA HIS A 113 4.60 -17.39 -14.99
C HIS A 113 3.24 -18.08 -15.15
N VAL A 114 2.59 -17.95 -16.32
CA VAL A 114 1.34 -18.67 -16.61
C VAL A 114 1.56 -20.18 -16.57
N GLU A 115 2.62 -20.70 -17.19
CA GLU A 115 2.91 -22.14 -17.17
C GLU A 115 3.25 -22.64 -15.76
N GLN A 116 3.99 -21.86 -14.97
CA GLN A 116 4.23 -22.18 -13.57
C GLN A 116 2.93 -22.17 -12.75
N ALA A 117 2.06 -21.19 -12.97
CA ALA A 117 0.79 -21.08 -12.28
C ALA A 117 -0.18 -22.23 -12.61
N LYS A 118 -0.17 -22.77 -13.84
CA LYS A 118 -0.95 -23.97 -14.22
C LYS A 118 -0.65 -25.18 -13.36
N GLN A 119 0.59 -25.32 -12.91
CA GLN A 119 1.03 -26.46 -12.07
C GLN A 119 0.36 -26.47 -10.68
N ARG A 120 -0.04 -25.28 -10.19
CA ARG A 120 -0.65 -25.11 -8.87
C ARG A 120 -2.11 -25.50 -8.80
N LYS A 121 -2.82 -25.59 -9.92
CA LYS A 121 -4.24 -25.98 -10.01
C LYS A 121 -5.14 -25.17 -9.07
N TYR A 122 -5.04 -23.83 -9.15
CA TYR A 122 -5.83 -22.93 -8.30
C TYR A 122 -7.32 -23.22 -8.36
N ASP A 123 -7.96 -23.22 -7.18
CA ASP A 123 -9.41 -23.34 -7.04
C ASP A 123 -10.11 -22.01 -7.27
N ILE A 124 -9.49 -20.91 -6.79
CA ILE A 124 -10.02 -19.54 -6.92
C ILE A 124 -8.93 -18.64 -7.47
N ILE A 125 -9.30 -17.77 -8.41
CA ILE A 125 -8.41 -16.71 -8.90
C ILE A 125 -9.12 -15.37 -8.79
N PHE A 126 -8.57 -14.47 -7.97
CA PHE A 126 -9.02 -13.09 -7.86
C PHE A 126 -8.29 -12.19 -8.83
N CYS A 127 -9.04 -11.44 -9.64
CA CYS A 127 -8.53 -10.43 -10.56
C CYS A 127 -8.98 -9.05 -10.07
N HIS A 128 -8.11 -8.36 -9.31
CA HIS A 128 -8.42 -7.05 -8.75
C HIS A 128 -7.65 -5.94 -9.47
N SER A 129 -8.37 -5.08 -10.17
CA SER A 129 -7.80 -3.89 -10.80
C SER A 129 -8.90 -2.91 -11.20
N VAL A 130 -8.61 -1.62 -11.08
CA VAL A 130 -9.54 -0.56 -11.51
C VAL A 130 -9.82 -0.60 -13.01
N SER A 131 -8.83 -0.93 -13.85
CA SER A 131 -8.95 -0.81 -15.31
C SER A 131 -8.60 -2.07 -16.09
N LYS A 132 -8.01 -3.07 -15.46
CA LYS A 132 -7.42 -4.24 -16.16
C LYS A 132 -7.98 -5.59 -15.72
N SER A 133 -8.98 -5.63 -14.86
CA SER A 133 -9.59 -6.88 -14.37
C SER A 133 -10.06 -7.80 -15.49
N ARG A 134 -10.51 -7.22 -16.63
CA ARG A 134 -10.87 -7.99 -17.83
C ARG A 134 -9.68 -8.77 -18.40
N GLN A 135 -8.52 -8.10 -18.57
CA GLN A 135 -7.32 -8.78 -19.09
C GLN A 135 -6.81 -9.84 -18.11
N TYR A 136 -6.83 -9.51 -16.81
CA TYR A 136 -6.44 -10.48 -15.79
C TYR A 136 -7.36 -11.70 -15.76
N SER A 137 -8.66 -11.56 -15.99
CA SER A 137 -9.57 -12.70 -16.06
C SER A 137 -9.28 -13.62 -17.28
N GLN A 138 -8.79 -13.05 -18.39
CA GLN A 138 -8.32 -13.85 -19.53
C GLN A 138 -7.09 -14.68 -19.17
N ILE A 139 -6.12 -14.06 -18.48
CA ILE A 139 -4.92 -14.76 -17.98
C ILE A 139 -5.35 -15.83 -16.97
N ALA A 140 -6.20 -15.50 -16.01
CA ALA A 140 -6.72 -16.42 -15.01
C ALA A 140 -7.37 -17.66 -15.66
N ARG A 141 -8.20 -17.47 -16.69
CA ARG A 141 -8.85 -18.58 -17.41
C ARG A 141 -7.84 -19.42 -18.20
N SER A 142 -6.73 -18.83 -18.65
CA SER A 142 -5.64 -19.58 -19.29
C SER A 142 -4.79 -20.39 -18.29
N ILE A 143 -4.77 -19.98 -17.02
CA ILE A 143 -4.08 -20.71 -15.94
C ILE A 143 -4.87 -21.96 -15.55
N ASN A 144 -6.16 -21.79 -15.27
CA ASN A 144 -7.05 -22.92 -14.94
C ASN A 144 -8.47 -22.64 -15.45
N ASP A 145 -8.92 -23.46 -16.40
CA ASP A 145 -10.25 -23.37 -17.01
C ASP A 145 -11.37 -23.74 -16.04
N LYS A 146 -11.08 -24.49 -14.98
CA LYS A 146 -12.02 -24.91 -13.94
C LYS A 146 -12.01 -24.04 -12.69
N ALA A 147 -11.03 -23.15 -12.52
CA ALA A 147 -10.98 -22.26 -11.37
C ALA A 147 -12.20 -21.33 -11.33
N PHE A 148 -12.66 -21.02 -10.13
CA PHE A 148 -13.65 -19.97 -9.92
C PHE A 148 -12.99 -18.60 -10.00
N ILE A 149 -13.26 -17.86 -11.08
CA ILE A 149 -12.61 -16.58 -11.36
C ILE A 149 -13.50 -15.43 -10.95
N VAL A 150 -12.97 -14.58 -10.06
CA VAL A 150 -13.61 -13.38 -9.56
C VAL A 150 -12.91 -12.17 -10.12
N SER A 151 -13.63 -11.29 -10.80
CA SER A 151 -13.14 -9.96 -11.19
C SER A 151 -13.79 -8.88 -10.35
N SER A 152 -13.02 -7.97 -9.77
CA SER A 152 -13.55 -6.79 -9.10
C SER A 152 -13.33 -5.53 -9.94
N ILE A 153 -14.38 -4.72 -10.07
CA ILE A 153 -14.36 -3.46 -10.81
C ILE A 153 -15.07 -2.36 -10.03
N PRO A 154 -14.64 -1.10 -10.14
CA PRO A 154 -15.40 0.01 -9.58
C PRO A 154 -16.72 0.19 -10.34
N LYS A 155 -17.74 0.73 -9.69
CA LYS A 155 -19.06 1.00 -10.30
C LYS A 155 -18.95 1.88 -11.55
N SER A 156 -18.01 2.83 -11.56
CA SER A 156 -17.72 3.71 -12.70
C SER A 156 -17.22 2.96 -13.96
N ALA A 157 -16.66 1.77 -13.80
CA ALA A 157 -16.19 0.90 -14.89
C ALA A 157 -17.19 -0.21 -15.24
N SER A 158 -18.38 -0.20 -14.63
CA SER A 158 -19.42 -1.19 -14.89
C SER A 158 -20.28 -0.78 -16.10
N PHE A 159 -20.49 -1.74 -16.98
CA PHE A 159 -21.38 -1.61 -18.17
C PHE A 159 -22.74 -2.26 -17.92
N GLY A 160 -23.15 -2.43 -16.66
CA GLY A 160 -24.41 -3.05 -16.29
C GLY A 160 -24.52 -4.50 -16.80
N TRP A 161 -25.59 -4.81 -17.53
CA TRP A 161 -25.82 -6.15 -18.07
C TRP A 161 -24.75 -6.62 -19.07
N LEU A 162 -24.06 -5.69 -19.76
CA LEU A 162 -22.95 -5.98 -20.68
C LEU A 162 -21.71 -6.54 -19.97
N ASN A 163 -21.60 -6.42 -18.66
CA ASN A 163 -20.51 -7.02 -17.91
C ASN A 163 -20.38 -8.54 -18.17
N LYS A 164 -21.50 -9.24 -18.41
CA LYS A 164 -21.48 -10.66 -18.76
C LYS A 164 -20.72 -10.95 -20.05
N ILE A 165 -20.71 -10.01 -20.99
CA ILE A 165 -19.99 -10.13 -22.27
C ILE A 165 -18.53 -9.74 -22.06
N PHE A 166 -18.27 -8.58 -21.43
CA PHE A 166 -16.92 -8.05 -21.25
C PHE A 166 -16.09 -8.91 -20.28
N PHE A 167 -16.72 -9.47 -19.26
CA PHE A 167 -16.07 -10.33 -18.26
C PHE A 167 -16.46 -11.80 -18.41
N ARG A 168 -16.63 -12.27 -19.65
CA ARG A 168 -17.01 -13.66 -19.97
C ARG A 168 -16.04 -14.73 -19.43
N HIS A 169 -14.82 -14.33 -19.11
CA HIS A 169 -13.81 -15.21 -18.51
C HIS A 169 -13.90 -15.27 -16.98
N SER A 170 -14.75 -14.45 -16.36
CA SER A 170 -15.01 -14.45 -14.94
C SER A 170 -16.32 -15.17 -14.63
N ASP A 171 -16.31 -15.99 -13.59
CA ASP A 171 -17.52 -16.65 -13.08
C ASP A 171 -18.34 -15.66 -12.23
N HIS A 172 -17.65 -14.72 -11.58
CA HIS A 172 -18.28 -13.63 -10.84
C HIS A 172 -17.59 -12.29 -11.11
N THR A 173 -18.40 -11.23 -11.31
CA THR A 173 -17.93 -9.87 -11.42
C THR A 173 -18.46 -9.07 -10.24
N PHE A 174 -17.59 -8.76 -9.28
CA PHE A 174 -17.91 -7.91 -8.15
C PHE A 174 -17.85 -6.44 -8.56
N ILE A 175 -18.96 -5.72 -8.36
CA ILE A 175 -19.04 -4.28 -8.63
C ILE A 175 -18.89 -3.54 -7.29
N LEU A 176 -17.75 -2.88 -7.12
CA LEU A 176 -17.49 -2.04 -5.96
C LEU A 176 -18.34 -0.77 -6.05
N ASP A 177 -19.42 -0.73 -5.30
CA ASP A 177 -20.27 0.44 -5.17
C ASP A 177 -19.94 1.22 -3.90
N GLU A 178 -19.14 2.26 -4.05
CA GLU A 178 -18.69 3.11 -2.95
C GLU A 178 -19.83 3.90 -2.27
N SER A 179 -21.01 4.01 -2.92
CA SER A 179 -22.16 4.64 -2.29
C SER A 179 -22.69 3.88 -1.07
N ASN A 180 -22.30 2.62 -0.90
CA ASN A 180 -22.61 1.80 0.26
C ASN A 180 -21.61 1.98 1.42
N LEU A 181 -20.55 2.79 1.22
CA LEU A 181 -19.55 3.09 2.23
C LEU A 181 -19.78 4.50 2.83
N PRO A 182 -19.38 4.73 4.09
CA PRO A 182 -19.38 6.07 4.67
C PRO A 182 -18.55 7.04 3.82
N LYS A 183 -18.89 8.34 3.81
CA LYS A 183 -18.09 9.35 3.10
C LYS A 183 -16.64 9.42 3.61
N SER A 184 -16.44 9.11 4.86
CA SER A 184 -15.12 9.04 5.54
C SER A 184 -14.46 7.66 5.44
N HIS A 185 -14.90 6.79 4.52
CA HIS A 185 -14.34 5.46 4.40
C HIS A 185 -12.85 5.50 4.02
N HIS A 186 -12.11 4.52 4.50
CA HIS A 186 -10.72 4.28 4.14
C HIS A 186 -10.62 3.21 3.03
N ILE A 187 -9.47 3.09 2.39
CA ILE A 187 -9.23 2.07 1.35
C ILE A 187 -9.42 0.65 1.86
N THR A 188 -9.14 0.40 3.13
CA THR A 188 -9.37 -0.91 3.78
C THR A 188 -10.84 -1.31 3.79
N ASP A 189 -11.76 -0.36 3.91
CA ASP A 189 -13.20 -0.63 3.86
C ASP A 189 -13.63 -1.16 2.49
N ARG A 190 -12.99 -0.65 1.41
CA ARG A 190 -13.24 -1.14 0.05
C ARG A 190 -12.76 -2.57 -0.13
N TYR A 191 -11.57 -2.89 0.36
CA TYR A 191 -11.06 -4.26 0.34
C TYR A 191 -11.93 -5.17 1.19
N ASN A 192 -12.30 -4.74 2.40
CA ASN A 192 -13.16 -5.50 3.30
C ASN A 192 -14.52 -5.83 2.65
N MET A 193 -15.12 -4.86 1.93
CA MET A 193 -16.36 -5.09 1.17
C MET A 193 -16.19 -6.19 0.12
N ILE A 194 -15.09 -6.18 -0.66
CA ILE A 194 -14.81 -7.20 -1.68
C ILE A 194 -14.69 -8.58 -1.04
N PHE A 195 -13.89 -8.68 0.02
CA PHE A 195 -13.65 -9.97 0.69
C PHE A 195 -14.87 -10.46 1.46
N SER A 196 -15.64 -9.56 2.07
CA SER A 196 -16.88 -9.89 2.77
C SER A 196 -17.93 -10.47 1.83
N GLU A 197 -18.15 -9.84 0.66
CA GLU A 197 -19.16 -10.33 -0.29
C GLU A 197 -18.73 -11.65 -0.97
N VAL A 198 -17.45 -11.74 -1.36
CA VAL A 198 -17.01 -12.91 -2.16
C VAL A 198 -16.61 -14.09 -1.29
N LEU A 199 -15.95 -13.85 -0.15
CA LEU A 199 -15.40 -14.91 0.70
C LEU A 199 -16.12 -15.05 2.05
N GLY A 200 -17.09 -14.18 2.36
CA GLY A 200 -17.72 -14.13 3.67
C GLY A 200 -16.76 -13.68 4.79
N LEU A 201 -15.61 -13.11 4.45
CA LEU A 201 -14.64 -12.58 5.40
C LEU A 201 -15.06 -11.18 5.83
N THR A 202 -15.37 -11.00 7.12
CA THR A 202 -15.61 -9.68 7.71
C THR A 202 -14.55 -9.42 8.77
N LEU A 203 -13.82 -8.32 8.63
CA LEU A 203 -12.76 -7.92 9.54
C LEU A 203 -13.22 -6.76 10.43
N THR A 204 -12.76 -6.78 11.68
CA THR A 204 -12.92 -5.64 12.60
C THR A 204 -11.96 -4.51 12.24
N SER A 205 -12.22 -3.31 12.74
CA SER A 205 -11.32 -2.16 12.53
C SER A 205 -9.90 -2.44 13.03
N GLU A 206 -9.74 -3.18 14.12
CA GLU A 206 -8.43 -3.60 14.64
C GLU A 206 -7.71 -4.55 13.67
N GLN A 207 -8.42 -5.50 13.08
CA GLN A 207 -7.87 -6.43 12.08
C GLN A 207 -7.53 -5.74 10.75
N LEU A 208 -8.14 -4.58 10.49
CA LEU A 208 -7.87 -3.75 9.31
C LEU A 208 -6.63 -2.86 9.50
N MET A 209 -6.11 -2.72 10.73
CA MET A 209 -4.89 -1.96 11.00
C MET A 209 -3.70 -2.63 10.32
N PRO A 210 -3.02 -1.93 9.42
CA PRO A 210 -1.87 -2.50 8.74
C PRO A 210 -0.72 -2.68 9.72
N THR A 211 0.04 -3.75 9.52
CA THR A 211 1.29 -4.01 10.24
C THR A 211 2.42 -4.16 9.23
N LEU A 212 3.62 -3.76 9.62
CA LEU A 212 4.80 -3.89 8.80
C LEU A 212 5.83 -4.73 9.56
N LYS A 213 6.13 -5.91 9.02
CA LYS A 213 7.16 -6.79 9.56
C LYS A 213 8.50 -6.44 8.90
N THR A 214 9.45 -6.00 9.68
CA THR A 214 10.83 -5.76 9.23
C THR A 214 11.69 -7.01 9.53
N PRO A 215 12.52 -7.48 8.60
CA PRO A 215 13.47 -8.57 8.88
C PRO A 215 14.44 -8.18 9.99
N ASP A 216 14.76 -9.13 10.88
CA ASP A 216 15.68 -8.91 12.00
C ASP A 216 17.08 -8.45 11.54
N ALA A 217 17.51 -8.89 10.35
CA ALA A 217 18.79 -8.49 9.75
C ALA A 217 18.89 -6.99 9.40
N ILE A 218 17.79 -6.27 9.30
CA ILE A 218 17.77 -4.83 8.97
C ILE A 218 18.05 -3.97 10.20
N GLU A 219 17.68 -4.42 11.38
CA GLU A 219 17.85 -3.64 12.61
C GLU A 219 19.30 -3.19 12.86
N PRO A 220 20.33 -4.07 12.77
CA PRO A 220 21.71 -3.63 12.93
C PRO A 220 22.17 -2.61 11.88
N ILE A 221 21.67 -2.71 10.64
CA ILE A 221 21.97 -1.77 9.56
C ILE A 221 21.41 -0.38 9.89
N THR A 222 20.16 -0.34 10.34
CA THR A 222 19.50 0.90 10.75
C THR A 222 20.19 1.57 11.91
N GLN A 223 20.53 0.82 12.96
CA GLN A 223 21.25 1.34 14.13
C GLN A 223 22.66 1.84 13.77
N SER A 224 23.39 1.09 12.93
CA SER A 224 24.71 1.52 12.46
C SER A 224 24.62 2.84 11.69
N TRP A 225 23.63 2.98 10.81
CA TRP A 225 23.41 4.21 10.07
C TRP A 225 23.08 5.38 11.00
N LEU A 226 22.13 5.21 11.95
CA LEU A 226 21.77 6.22 12.92
C LEU A 226 22.97 6.67 13.74
N ASN A 227 23.74 5.75 14.27
CA ASN A 227 24.95 6.03 15.05
C ASN A 227 26.01 6.77 14.22
N SER A 228 26.16 6.45 12.94
CA SER A 228 27.10 7.15 12.06
C SER A 228 26.72 8.60 11.74
N LYS A 229 25.42 8.92 11.79
CA LYS A 229 24.90 10.25 11.45
C LYS A 229 24.63 11.13 12.66
N PHE A 230 24.32 10.54 13.81
CA PHE A 230 23.89 11.22 15.03
C PHE A 230 24.70 10.75 16.23
N SER A 231 26.03 10.97 16.16
CA SER A 231 26.99 10.48 17.17
C SER A 231 27.17 11.41 18.38
N ASP A 232 26.60 12.62 18.37
CA ASP A 232 26.72 13.59 19.47
C ASP A 232 25.86 13.16 20.66
N PRO A 233 26.47 12.72 21.79
CA PRO A 233 25.71 12.25 22.96
C PRO A 233 24.97 13.37 23.70
N GLU A 234 25.34 14.64 23.48
CA GLU A 234 24.69 15.79 24.13
C GLU A 234 23.44 16.24 23.38
N LYS A 235 23.28 15.79 22.12
CA LYS A 235 22.17 16.18 21.24
C LYS A 235 21.29 14.98 20.90
N GLN A 236 20.62 14.41 21.89
CA GLN A 236 19.75 13.23 21.77
C GLN A 236 18.26 13.58 21.80
N GLY A 237 17.87 14.69 21.19
CA GLY A 237 16.47 15.08 21.01
C GLY A 237 15.70 14.11 20.11
N LYS A 238 14.41 14.41 19.88
CA LYS A 238 13.54 13.58 19.03
C LYS A 238 14.11 13.42 17.62
N LEU A 239 13.96 12.24 17.08
CA LEU A 239 14.30 11.92 15.71
C LEU A 239 13.09 12.17 14.80
N ILE A 240 13.18 13.15 13.91
CA ILE A 240 12.10 13.56 13.02
C ILE A 240 12.41 13.11 11.60
N PHE A 241 11.56 12.24 11.07
CA PHE A 241 11.67 11.76 9.70
C PHE A 241 10.88 12.65 8.75
N LEU A 242 11.53 13.16 7.72
CA LEU A 242 10.99 14.13 6.78
C LEU A 242 11.02 13.57 5.37
N ASN A 243 9.89 13.62 4.67
CA ASN A 243 9.81 13.28 3.26
C ASN A 243 9.04 14.34 2.48
N HIS A 244 9.71 15.02 1.58
CA HIS A 244 9.16 16.14 0.84
C HIS A 244 8.93 15.87 -0.65
N LEU A 245 9.45 14.75 -1.17
CA LEU A 245 9.34 14.35 -2.57
C LEU A 245 8.35 13.19 -2.76
N SER A 246 7.74 13.17 -3.93
CA SER A 246 6.88 12.11 -4.42
C SER A 246 7.21 11.75 -5.87
N THR A 247 6.40 10.92 -6.51
CA THR A 247 6.50 10.64 -7.95
C THR A 247 5.73 11.64 -8.81
N ASN A 248 5.22 12.74 -8.23
CA ASN A 248 4.41 13.73 -8.92
C ASN A 248 4.64 15.13 -8.31
N GLU A 249 5.23 16.03 -9.06
CA GLU A 249 5.58 17.39 -8.65
C GLU A 249 4.42 18.16 -7.95
N LYS A 250 3.16 17.84 -8.29
CA LYS A 250 1.99 18.44 -7.61
C LYS A 250 1.82 17.96 -6.17
N LYS A 251 2.52 16.91 -5.79
CA LYS A 251 2.53 16.35 -4.45
C LYS A 251 3.84 16.63 -3.70
N ASP A 252 4.78 17.33 -4.33
CA ASP A 252 6.06 17.66 -3.71
C ASP A 252 5.96 18.94 -2.87
N TRP A 253 6.73 18.98 -1.80
CA TRP A 253 6.98 20.18 -1.02
C TRP A 253 8.41 20.63 -1.26
N LYS A 254 8.63 21.94 -1.40
CA LYS A 254 9.95 22.45 -1.79
C LYS A 254 10.99 22.19 -0.70
N LEU A 255 12.22 21.87 -1.10
CA LEU A 255 13.34 21.69 -0.16
C LEU A 255 13.58 22.95 0.70
N SER A 256 13.39 24.15 0.13
CA SER A 256 13.48 25.42 0.86
C SER A 256 12.41 25.54 1.96
N GLN A 257 11.19 25.04 1.72
CA GLN A 257 10.13 25.01 2.73
C GLN A 257 10.48 24.00 3.83
N LEU A 258 11.06 22.84 3.46
CA LEU A 258 11.53 21.83 4.42
C LEU A 258 12.62 22.41 5.33
N PHE A 259 13.64 23.09 4.78
CA PHE A 259 14.68 23.73 5.56
C PHE A 259 14.13 24.82 6.50
N SER A 260 13.19 25.63 6.03
CA SER A 260 12.53 26.62 6.89
C SER A 260 11.73 25.96 8.03
N LEU A 261 11.14 24.80 7.80
CA LEU A 261 10.47 24.03 8.86
C LEU A 261 11.48 23.51 9.89
N ILE A 262 12.61 22.94 9.43
CA ILE A 262 13.69 22.47 10.32
C ILE A 262 14.21 23.60 11.20
N GLU A 263 14.48 24.81 10.63
CA GLU A 263 14.91 25.98 11.40
C GLU A 263 13.89 26.34 12.49
N LYS A 264 12.60 26.38 12.16
CA LYS A 264 11.53 26.68 13.15
C LYS A 264 11.42 25.66 14.26
N ILE A 265 11.57 24.36 13.93
CA ILE A 265 11.55 23.28 14.93
C ILE A 265 12.80 23.36 15.81
N SER A 266 13.99 23.54 15.22
CA SER A 266 15.25 23.65 15.95
C SER A 266 15.32 24.90 16.85
N ALA A 267 14.61 25.97 16.49
CA ALA A 267 14.49 27.15 17.34
C ALA A 267 13.72 26.91 18.66
N ILE A 268 12.85 25.89 18.70
CA ILE A 268 12.17 25.47 19.95
C ILE A 268 13.08 24.52 20.74
N ASP A 269 13.72 23.57 20.08
CA ASP A 269 14.60 22.59 20.70
C ASP A 269 15.76 22.26 19.73
N SER A 270 16.94 22.75 20.04
CA SER A 270 18.14 22.59 19.23
C SER A 270 18.72 21.16 19.23
N ASN A 271 18.21 20.27 20.10
CA ASN A 271 18.67 18.89 20.20
C ASN A 271 17.97 17.95 19.21
N GLN A 272 16.95 18.43 18.49
CA GLN A 272 16.21 17.63 17.52
C GLN A 272 17.13 17.14 16.38
N ARG A 273 16.87 15.89 15.94
CA ARG A 273 17.59 15.24 14.86
C ARG A 273 16.66 15.04 13.68
N PHE A 274 17.14 15.31 12.47
CA PHE A 274 16.31 15.28 11.26
C PHE A 274 16.87 14.31 10.24
N ILE A 275 16.00 13.46 9.68
CA ILE A 275 16.30 12.61 8.54
C ILE A 275 15.51 13.16 7.35
N ILE A 276 16.19 13.53 6.27
CA ILE A 276 15.55 13.90 5.00
C ILE A 276 15.61 12.69 4.07
N ASN A 277 14.47 12.09 3.79
CA ASN A 277 14.37 10.96 2.87
C ASN A 277 14.26 11.44 1.42
N VAL A 278 15.08 10.85 0.56
CA VAL A 278 15.09 11.12 -0.88
C VAL A 278 15.28 9.82 -1.68
N THR A 279 14.99 9.89 -2.98
CA THR A 279 15.36 8.82 -3.92
C THR A 279 16.86 8.87 -4.24
N GLN A 280 17.42 7.76 -4.71
CA GLN A 280 18.82 7.68 -5.12
C GLN A 280 19.20 8.78 -6.14
N GLU A 281 18.29 9.11 -7.04
CA GLU A 281 18.48 10.14 -8.04
C GLU A 281 18.69 11.55 -7.45
N ASN A 282 18.03 11.84 -6.33
CA ASN A 282 18.10 13.15 -5.68
C ASN A 282 19.14 13.21 -4.54
N PHE A 283 19.78 12.08 -4.21
CA PHE A 283 20.62 11.96 -3.02
C PHE A 283 21.77 12.96 -3.01
N ASP A 284 22.57 13.03 -4.07
CA ASP A 284 23.76 13.89 -4.11
C ASP A 284 23.39 15.37 -4.06
N SER A 285 22.38 15.78 -4.84
CA SER A 285 21.96 17.18 -4.88
C SER A 285 21.40 17.66 -3.54
N VAL A 286 20.55 16.85 -2.90
CA VAL A 286 19.97 17.20 -1.60
C VAL A 286 21.03 17.13 -0.49
N SER A 287 21.99 16.19 -0.57
CA SER A 287 23.10 16.12 0.39
C SER A 287 23.94 17.39 0.39
N ILE A 288 24.34 17.88 -0.79
CA ILE A 288 25.11 19.12 -0.93
C ILE A 288 24.35 20.31 -0.33
N GLU A 289 23.08 20.45 -0.62
CA GLU A 289 22.27 21.54 -0.07
C GLU A 289 22.05 21.40 1.46
N THR A 290 21.91 20.17 1.95
CA THR A 290 21.79 19.89 3.39
C THR A 290 23.09 20.19 4.12
N GLU A 291 24.26 19.89 3.56
CA GLU A 291 25.56 20.24 4.15
C GLU A 291 25.72 21.75 4.30
N LYS A 292 25.40 22.53 3.26
CA LYS A 292 25.40 24.00 3.32
C LYS A 292 24.42 24.52 4.39
N PHE A 293 23.26 23.90 4.45
CA PHE A 293 22.23 24.25 5.44
C PHE A 293 22.70 23.97 6.88
N THR A 294 23.22 22.78 7.15
CA THR A 294 23.71 22.40 8.48
C THR A 294 24.90 23.23 8.93
N ALA A 295 25.83 23.54 8.02
CA ALA A 295 26.97 24.41 8.33
C ALA A 295 26.53 25.82 8.77
N ARG A 296 25.42 26.34 8.23
CA ARG A 296 24.86 27.64 8.56
C ARG A 296 24.04 27.63 9.86
N THR A 297 23.28 26.56 10.11
CA THR A 297 22.26 26.52 11.17
C THR A 297 22.67 25.71 12.38
N ASN A 298 23.75 24.94 12.31
CA ASN A 298 24.21 23.97 13.33
C ASN A 298 23.12 22.95 13.73
N THR A 299 22.20 22.61 12.81
CA THR A 299 21.19 21.59 12.99
C THR A 299 21.74 20.18 12.77
N GLN A 300 21.23 19.19 13.46
CA GLN A 300 21.55 17.78 13.22
C GLN A 300 20.63 17.22 12.11
N THR A 301 21.07 17.32 10.86
CA THR A 301 20.29 16.89 9.71
C THR A 301 21.10 15.92 8.84
N ALA A 302 20.55 14.76 8.53
CA ALA A 302 21.15 13.76 7.67
C ALA A 302 20.21 13.43 6.50
N VAL A 303 20.79 13.19 5.32
CA VAL A 303 20.04 12.72 4.14
C VAL A 303 20.11 11.22 4.09
N PHE A 304 18.96 10.59 3.83
CA PHE A 304 18.81 9.15 3.71
C PHE A 304 18.25 8.77 2.34
N THR A 305 18.77 7.70 1.79
CA THR A 305 18.18 6.96 0.67
C THR A 305 18.35 5.47 0.93
N VAL A 306 17.41 4.66 0.43
CA VAL A 306 17.53 3.19 0.48
C VAL A 306 18.74 2.76 -0.30
N ASN A 307 19.60 1.95 0.31
CA ASN A 307 20.85 1.50 -0.29
C ASN A 307 20.73 0.07 -0.87
N GLU A 308 20.56 -0.92 -0.02
CA GLU A 308 20.57 -2.33 -0.43
C GLU A 308 19.20 -2.99 -0.34
N HIS A 309 18.46 -2.70 0.73
CA HIS A 309 17.22 -3.38 1.02
C HIS A 309 16.07 -2.42 1.32
N PHE A 310 14.93 -2.64 0.68
CA PHE A 310 13.73 -1.82 0.87
C PHE A 310 13.40 -1.55 2.34
N PHE A 311 13.56 -2.55 3.22
CA PHE A 311 13.18 -2.43 4.63
C PHE A 311 14.06 -1.50 5.47
N GLU A 312 15.16 -0.97 4.94
CA GLU A 312 15.92 0.12 5.58
C GLU A 312 15.01 1.34 5.82
N LEU A 313 14.16 1.66 4.84
CA LEU A 313 13.23 2.80 4.93
C LEU A 313 12.16 2.60 6.03
N PRO A 314 11.34 1.53 6.03
CA PRO A 314 10.38 1.32 7.11
C PRO A 314 11.02 1.12 8.48
N SER A 315 12.23 0.56 8.56
CA SER A 315 12.96 0.46 9.82
C SER A 315 13.32 1.84 10.38
N LEU A 316 13.87 2.74 9.56
CA LEU A 316 14.14 4.13 9.98
C LEU A 316 12.87 4.88 10.40
N ILE A 317 11.77 4.69 9.70
CA ILE A 317 10.48 5.25 10.08
C ILE A 317 10.05 4.73 11.46
N ALA A 318 10.22 3.43 11.71
CA ALA A 318 9.88 2.82 13.00
C ALA A 318 10.75 3.32 14.16
N HIS A 319 11.98 3.77 13.91
CA HIS A 319 12.87 4.39 14.90
C HIS A 319 12.62 5.88 15.12
N SER A 320 11.81 6.51 14.27
CA SER A 320 11.55 7.94 14.36
C SER A 320 10.49 8.25 15.40
N ASP A 321 10.67 9.36 16.11
CA ASP A 321 9.71 9.86 17.10
C ASP A 321 8.56 10.64 16.48
N PHE A 322 8.76 11.16 15.26
CA PHE A 322 7.77 11.90 14.52
C PHE A 322 8.03 11.81 13.01
N VAL A 323 6.98 11.73 12.20
CA VAL A 323 7.07 11.68 10.74
C VAL A 323 6.29 12.83 10.12
N ILE A 324 6.94 13.60 9.24
CA ILE A 324 6.30 14.62 8.40
C ILE A 324 6.51 14.20 6.93
N THR A 325 5.43 13.98 6.20
CA THR A 325 5.54 13.47 4.84
C THR A 325 4.48 14.03 3.91
N VAL A 326 4.81 14.09 2.63
CA VAL A 326 3.83 14.29 1.56
C VAL A 326 3.11 12.99 1.22
N ASP A 327 2.07 13.05 0.38
CA ASP A 327 1.23 11.92 -0.06
C ASP A 327 2.04 10.88 -0.88
N THR A 328 2.68 9.96 -0.15
CA THR A 328 3.51 8.84 -0.66
C THR A 328 3.30 7.56 0.16
N ALA A 329 3.97 6.47 -0.21
CA ALA A 329 3.95 5.22 0.58
C ALA A 329 4.45 5.41 2.02
N ILE A 330 5.26 6.44 2.28
CA ILE A 330 5.85 6.72 3.59
C ILE A 330 4.78 7.02 4.65
N LEU A 331 3.73 7.75 4.28
CA LEU A 331 2.63 8.02 5.20
C LEU A 331 1.97 6.72 5.69
N HIS A 332 1.85 5.73 4.80
CA HIS A 332 1.26 4.43 5.13
C HIS A 332 2.21 3.59 6.00
N PHE A 333 3.52 3.69 5.78
CA PHE A 333 4.52 3.01 6.63
C PHE A 333 4.57 3.62 8.03
N ALA A 334 4.51 4.96 8.14
CA ALA A 334 4.44 5.64 9.44
C ALA A 334 3.18 5.24 10.22
N PHE A 335 2.03 5.19 9.53
CA PHE A 335 0.78 4.73 10.11
C PHE A 335 0.87 3.27 10.59
N ALA A 336 1.44 2.36 9.77
CA ALA A 336 1.63 0.96 10.13
C ALA A 336 2.62 0.77 11.29
N ALA A 337 3.62 1.64 11.40
CA ALA A 337 4.58 1.66 12.50
C ALA A 337 4.05 2.38 13.75
N GLN A 338 2.82 2.89 13.72
CA GLN A 338 2.18 3.65 14.81
C GLN A 338 3.02 4.84 15.28
N ARG A 339 3.66 5.55 14.34
CA ARG A 339 4.45 6.74 14.64
C ARG A 339 3.59 8.00 14.54
N PRO A 340 3.82 8.99 15.40
CA PRO A 340 3.20 10.30 15.25
C PRO A 340 3.44 10.83 13.84
N LEU A 341 2.34 11.15 13.12
CA LEU A 341 2.35 11.38 11.68
C LEU A 341 1.63 12.68 11.33
N LEU A 342 2.33 13.59 10.69
CA LEU A 342 1.77 14.75 10.00
C LEU A 342 1.91 14.56 8.48
N ALA A 343 0.81 14.27 7.81
CA ALA A 343 0.78 14.05 6.37
C ALA A 343 0.24 15.27 5.62
N MET A 344 0.87 15.61 4.51
CA MET A 344 0.39 16.65 3.57
C MET A 344 -0.17 15.97 2.33
N MET A 345 -1.45 16.21 2.02
CA MET A 345 -2.15 15.53 0.93
C MET A 345 -2.91 16.50 0.04
N ARG A 346 -3.19 16.05 -1.18
CA ARG A 346 -4.16 16.71 -2.06
C ARG A 346 -5.56 16.14 -1.77
N GLU A 347 -6.59 16.95 -1.86
CA GLU A 347 -7.98 16.57 -1.54
C GLU A 347 -8.61 15.53 -2.52
N LYS A 348 -7.86 15.08 -3.54
CA LYS A 348 -8.42 14.27 -4.64
C LYS A 348 -8.84 12.84 -4.29
N LYS A 349 -8.28 12.23 -3.25
CA LYS A 349 -8.54 10.83 -2.87
C LYS A 349 -8.46 10.67 -1.36
N PRO A 350 -9.38 11.25 -0.61
CA PRO A 350 -9.29 11.28 0.86
C PRO A 350 -9.33 9.89 1.50
N TYR A 351 -9.87 8.88 0.83
CA TYR A 351 -9.92 7.50 1.32
C TYR A 351 -8.53 6.81 1.41
N TRP A 352 -7.47 7.44 0.92
CA TRP A 352 -6.10 7.01 1.15
C TRP A 352 -5.46 7.65 2.38
N ALA A 353 -6.11 8.66 2.95
CA ALA A 353 -5.61 9.31 4.15
C ALA A 353 -5.70 8.33 5.34
N PRO A 354 -4.67 8.24 6.20
CA PRO A 354 -4.80 7.53 7.46
C PRO A 354 -5.93 8.14 8.30
N PRO A 355 -6.62 7.35 9.13
CA PRO A 355 -7.63 7.88 10.03
C PRO A 355 -7.05 8.98 10.94
N GLU A 356 -7.80 10.06 11.11
CA GLU A 356 -7.46 11.12 12.06
C GLU A 356 -7.46 10.57 13.49
N SER A 357 -6.42 10.92 14.26
CA SER A 357 -6.27 10.55 15.66
C SER A 357 -5.36 11.54 16.37
N GLU A 358 -5.13 11.37 17.66
CA GLU A 358 -4.17 12.20 18.41
C GLU A 358 -2.74 12.10 17.85
N VAL A 359 -2.38 10.95 17.27
CA VAL A 359 -1.05 10.69 16.72
C VAL A 359 -0.96 10.76 15.19
N SER A 360 -2.08 10.96 14.50
CA SER A 360 -2.12 11.02 13.03
C SER A 360 -2.99 12.17 12.56
N HIS A 361 -2.42 13.10 11.81
CA HIS A 361 -3.12 14.24 11.26
C HIS A 361 -2.81 14.44 9.78
N VAL A 362 -3.84 14.79 9.00
CA VAL A 362 -3.71 15.03 7.57
C VAL A 362 -4.05 16.49 7.25
N MET A 363 -3.10 17.19 6.64
CA MET A 363 -3.28 18.54 6.11
C MET A 363 -3.57 18.48 4.61
N TYR A 364 -4.71 19.00 4.19
CA TYR A 364 -5.06 19.08 2.78
C TYR A 364 -4.64 20.40 2.16
N ALA A 365 -4.12 20.30 0.92
CA ALA A 365 -3.82 21.45 0.07
C ALA A 365 -5.13 21.99 -0.53
N THR A 366 -5.83 22.81 0.22
CA THR A 366 -7.13 23.43 -0.15
C THR A 366 -6.99 24.82 -0.74
N GLU A 367 -5.79 25.42 -0.65
CA GLU A 367 -5.49 26.76 -1.12
C GLU A 367 -4.70 26.75 -2.45
N GLY A 368 -4.59 27.89 -3.10
CA GLY A 368 -3.80 28.08 -4.31
C GLY A 368 -4.24 27.17 -5.47
N ARG A 369 -3.28 26.43 -6.02
CA ARG A 369 -3.52 25.46 -7.10
C ARG A 369 -3.95 24.07 -6.59
N GLY A 370 -4.05 23.90 -5.27
CA GLY A 370 -4.27 22.62 -4.62
C GLY A 370 -3.07 21.68 -4.78
N HIS A 371 -1.86 22.24 -4.86
CA HIS A 371 -0.60 21.54 -4.82
C HIS A 371 -0.08 21.49 -3.39
N ILE A 372 0.69 20.48 -3.03
CA ILE A 372 1.23 20.37 -1.66
C ILE A 372 2.18 21.55 -1.35
N GLU A 373 2.89 22.08 -2.33
CA GLU A 373 3.72 23.27 -2.16
C GLU A 373 2.93 24.52 -1.72
N ASP A 374 1.60 24.56 -1.91
CA ASP A 374 0.75 25.66 -1.47
C ASP A 374 0.48 25.61 0.06
N ILE A 375 0.80 24.50 0.73
CA ILE A 375 0.74 24.40 2.19
C ILE A 375 1.92 25.18 2.78
N SER A 376 1.64 26.24 3.52
CA SER A 376 2.67 27.10 4.08
C SER A 376 3.45 26.42 5.23
N VAL A 377 4.72 26.78 5.37
CA VAL A 377 5.59 26.30 6.46
C VAL A 377 4.97 26.58 7.82
N ASP A 378 4.36 27.75 7.99
CA ASP A 378 3.73 28.14 9.25
C ASP A 378 2.55 27.24 9.63
N ARG A 379 1.73 26.84 8.66
CA ARG A 379 0.64 25.89 8.92
C ARG A 379 1.18 24.54 9.39
N VAL A 380 2.21 24.00 8.71
CA VAL A 380 2.85 22.73 9.08
C VAL A 380 3.48 22.83 10.47
N PHE A 381 4.18 23.92 10.75
CA PHE A 381 4.83 24.15 12.05
C PHE A 381 3.83 24.29 13.20
N GLN A 382 2.74 25.01 13.01
CA GLN A 382 1.69 25.14 14.05
C GLN A 382 1.05 23.77 14.36
N GLN A 383 0.79 22.99 13.31
CA GLN A 383 0.23 21.64 13.51
C GLN A 383 1.24 20.71 14.19
N TYR A 384 2.51 20.76 13.81
CA TYR A 384 3.58 20.03 14.51
C TYR A 384 3.62 20.35 15.99
N LYS A 385 3.58 21.64 16.36
CA LYS A 385 3.54 22.08 17.77
C LYS A 385 2.34 21.52 18.52
N LYS A 386 1.16 21.60 17.90
CA LYS A 386 -0.08 21.07 18.48
C LYS A 386 0.01 19.58 18.78
N MET A 387 0.52 18.78 17.85
CA MET A 387 0.67 17.33 18.02
C MET A 387 1.77 16.99 19.03
N ASN A 388 2.82 17.79 19.12
CA ASN A 388 3.97 17.54 19.99
C ASN A 388 3.75 18.00 21.43
N SER A 389 2.77 18.87 21.69
CA SER A 389 2.37 19.31 23.03
C SER A 389 1.42 18.34 23.74
N LEU A 390 0.95 17.30 23.05
CA LEU A 390 0.10 16.23 23.59
C LEU A 390 0.91 15.00 24.04
N GLY A 391 2.26 15.02 23.91
CA GLY A 391 3.17 13.94 24.29
C GLY A 391 3.98 14.22 25.52
#